data_c41aa36113f988dc9b7e346c2977467f
#
_entry.id   c41aa36113f988dc9b7e346c2977467f
#
_cell.length_a   1.000
_cell.length_b   1.000
_cell.length_c   1.000
_cell.angle_alpha   90.00
_cell.angle_beta   90.00
_cell.angle_gamma   90.00
#
_symmetry.space_group_name_H-M   'P 1'
#
loop_
_entity.id
_entity.type
_entity.pdbx_description
1 polymer ?
#
loop_
_entity_poly.entity_id
_entity_poly.type
_entity_poly.pdbx_seq_one_letter_code
_entity_poly.pdbx_strand_id
1 'polypeptide(L)'
;MLIVETVVRIRREHAAGKAIKAIARDLRLSRKVVRKAIRSPEAAFNYQRKVQPLPRIGPYQDRLDALLEENEGRGRRDRLRMTRIHDLLVREGFDGSYDAVRRYAARWRAARRKDAGEGAPAFIPMTFQPGEAYQFDWSHEDVEIAGKPMRVKVAHMRLCDSRAPYVRAYPREGQEMLFDAHARAFAFFGGVPRRGIYDNMKTAVTAVFTGKERVFNRRFLIMTDHYMVEPTACSPAAGWEKGQVEQQVQTIRGRFFQPRLRFASLAELNGWLEAECRRWAEHHAHPERGDITVAEALDMERPALQPILTPFDGFHESEHAVTGTCLISFDRNRYSVMSTAARRTVQVRSYADRIVIRCGDAIVGEHERHFGRNRTIYDPWHYLPVLAHKPGALRNGAPFQDWDLPPALHRLRRRLGTGDEADRRFVRVLSAVLTDGLEPVEAAVREALASGTASDELILNILSRRREPATPHSIVTSEDRMLQHPPLADCARYDLLRGYDAAA
;
A
#
# COMPACT_ATOMS: atom_id res chain seq x y z
N MET A 1 3.45 -37.40 -40.85
CA MET A 1 4.83 -37.42 -40.29
C MET A 1 5.13 -38.84 -39.87
N LEU A 2 6.28 -39.41 -40.24
CA LEU A 2 6.67 -40.71 -39.74
C LEU A 2 7.08 -40.61 -38.25
N ILE A 3 6.48 -41.39 -37.41
CA ILE A 3 6.80 -41.47 -35.98
C ILE A 3 8.12 -42.27 -35.86
N VAL A 4 8.94 -41.95 -34.86
CA VAL A 4 10.25 -42.61 -34.62
C VAL A 4 10.13 -44.14 -34.61
N GLU A 5 9.10 -44.64 -33.98
CA GLU A 5 8.76 -46.09 -33.91
C GLU A 5 8.58 -46.71 -35.30
N THR A 6 7.95 -46.01 -36.24
CA THR A 6 7.75 -46.47 -37.59
C THR A 6 9.08 -46.55 -38.34
N VAL A 7 10.01 -45.60 -38.15
CA VAL A 7 11.33 -45.62 -38.73
C VAL A 7 12.15 -46.79 -38.19
N VAL A 8 12.11 -47.01 -36.88
CA VAL A 8 12.79 -48.14 -36.25
C VAL A 8 12.23 -49.49 -36.76
N ARG A 9 10.91 -49.60 -36.92
CA ARG A 9 10.28 -50.82 -37.48
C ARG A 9 10.71 -51.06 -38.91
N ILE A 10 10.74 -50.02 -39.79
CA ILE A 10 11.23 -50.15 -41.18
C ILE A 10 12.65 -50.68 -41.19
N ARG A 11 13.54 -50.16 -40.35
CA ARG A 11 14.94 -50.59 -40.28
C ARG A 11 15.10 -52.04 -39.82
N ARG A 12 14.32 -52.43 -38.76
CA ARG A 12 14.33 -53.81 -38.27
C ARG A 12 13.84 -54.81 -39.32
N GLU A 13 12.72 -54.53 -40.00
CA GLU A 13 12.15 -55.41 -41.01
C GLU A 13 13.10 -55.52 -42.21
N HIS A 14 13.81 -54.43 -42.60
CA HIS A 14 14.81 -54.46 -43.63
C HIS A 14 16.08 -55.23 -43.22
N ALA A 15 16.56 -55.06 -41.99
CA ALA A 15 17.68 -55.82 -41.43
C ALA A 15 17.37 -57.33 -41.33
N ALA A 16 16.09 -57.70 -41.10
CA ALA A 16 15.60 -59.04 -41.14
C ALA A 16 15.44 -59.64 -42.59
N GLY A 17 15.93 -58.94 -43.61
CA GLY A 17 15.93 -59.38 -45.01
C GLY A 17 14.62 -59.12 -45.77
N LYS A 18 13.65 -58.40 -45.22
CA LYS A 18 12.38 -58.10 -45.89
C LYS A 18 12.54 -57.11 -47.02
N ALA A 19 12.02 -57.40 -48.18
CA ALA A 19 12.14 -56.56 -49.37
C ALA A 19 11.41 -55.17 -49.17
N ILE A 20 12.04 -54.08 -49.64
CA ILE A 20 11.50 -52.73 -49.55
C ILE A 20 10.06 -52.62 -50.09
N LYS A 21 9.72 -53.38 -51.15
CA LYS A 21 8.36 -53.43 -51.72
C LYS A 21 7.34 -54.05 -50.76
N ALA A 22 7.74 -55.05 -49.98
CA ALA A 22 6.91 -55.69 -48.97
C ALA A 22 6.70 -54.77 -47.77
N ILE A 23 7.77 -54.18 -47.23
CA ILE A 23 7.71 -53.17 -46.13
C ILE A 23 6.81 -51.99 -46.48
N ALA A 24 6.96 -51.47 -47.72
CA ALA A 24 6.15 -50.36 -48.20
C ALA A 24 4.66 -50.71 -48.26
N ARG A 25 4.31 -51.91 -48.67
CA ARG A 25 2.92 -52.42 -48.76
C ARG A 25 2.35 -52.64 -47.36
N ASP A 26 3.07 -53.30 -46.49
CA ASP A 26 2.58 -53.68 -45.17
C ASP A 26 2.40 -52.48 -44.23
N LEU A 27 3.25 -51.47 -44.37
CA LEU A 27 3.14 -50.21 -43.61
C LEU A 27 2.35 -49.13 -44.33
N ARG A 28 1.80 -49.44 -45.55
CA ARG A 28 1.06 -48.50 -46.38
C ARG A 28 1.86 -47.19 -46.66
N LEU A 29 3.15 -47.30 -46.89
CA LEU A 29 4.05 -46.20 -47.15
C LEU A 29 4.59 -46.26 -48.60
N SER A 30 5.00 -45.09 -49.12
CA SER A 30 5.65 -45.07 -50.43
C SER A 30 7.07 -45.68 -50.35
N ARG A 31 7.49 -46.40 -51.41
CA ARG A 31 8.85 -46.98 -51.51
C ARG A 31 9.93 -45.91 -51.31
N LYS A 32 9.67 -44.67 -51.74
CA LYS A 32 10.55 -43.54 -51.55
C LYS A 32 10.78 -43.20 -50.07
N VAL A 33 9.71 -43.24 -49.25
CA VAL A 33 9.75 -43.02 -47.81
C VAL A 33 10.49 -44.13 -47.09
N VAL A 34 10.24 -45.40 -47.45
CA VAL A 34 10.97 -46.57 -46.88
C VAL A 34 12.46 -46.50 -47.19
N ARG A 35 12.86 -46.21 -48.43
CA ARG A 35 14.27 -46.01 -48.82
C ARG A 35 14.93 -44.86 -48.04
N LYS A 36 14.20 -43.79 -47.83
CA LYS A 36 14.71 -42.62 -47.06
C LYS A 36 14.92 -43.02 -45.60
N ALA A 37 13.96 -43.74 -44.99
CA ALA A 37 14.07 -44.21 -43.61
C ALA A 37 15.26 -45.19 -43.38
N ILE A 38 15.59 -46.02 -44.39
CA ILE A 38 16.75 -46.94 -44.35
C ILE A 38 18.07 -46.21 -44.50
N ARG A 39 18.13 -45.21 -45.38
CA ARG A 39 19.40 -44.49 -45.76
C ARG A 39 19.72 -43.33 -44.82
N SER A 40 18.77 -42.77 -44.15
CA SER A 40 19.00 -41.59 -43.24
C SER A 40 19.61 -42.07 -41.93
N PRO A 41 20.64 -41.44 -41.37
CA PRO A 41 21.17 -41.75 -40.05
C PRO A 41 20.19 -41.28 -38.94
N GLU A 42 19.33 -40.33 -39.21
CA GLU A 42 18.39 -39.74 -38.24
C GLU A 42 17.16 -40.64 -38.03
N ALA A 43 16.72 -40.74 -36.78
CA ALA A 43 15.52 -41.48 -36.39
C ALA A 43 14.22 -40.71 -36.63
N ALA A 44 14.28 -39.40 -36.80
CA ALA A 44 13.14 -38.53 -37.03
C ALA A 44 13.34 -37.70 -38.32
N PHE A 45 12.28 -37.59 -39.15
CA PHE A 45 12.28 -36.75 -40.31
C PHE A 45 11.53 -35.43 -40.00
N ASN A 46 12.29 -34.38 -39.75
CA ASN A 46 11.75 -33.02 -39.72
C ASN A 46 11.68 -32.43 -41.11
N TYR A 47 10.45 -32.16 -41.60
CA TYR A 47 10.27 -31.41 -42.84
C TYR A 47 10.46 -29.93 -42.55
N GLN A 48 11.61 -29.39 -42.84
CA GLN A 48 11.84 -27.95 -42.88
C GLN A 48 11.54 -27.39 -44.28
N ARG A 49 10.49 -26.60 -44.36
CA ARG A 49 10.18 -25.91 -45.60
C ARG A 49 11.21 -24.81 -45.83
N LYS A 50 12.04 -24.92 -46.88
CA LYS A 50 13.10 -23.95 -47.20
C LYS A 50 12.56 -22.55 -47.46
N VAL A 51 11.36 -22.44 -48.04
CA VAL A 51 10.69 -21.19 -48.32
C VAL A 51 9.27 -21.29 -47.74
N GLN A 52 8.91 -20.42 -46.81
CA GLN A 52 7.58 -20.34 -46.28
C GLN A 52 6.85 -19.18 -46.98
N PRO A 53 5.86 -19.48 -47.85
CA PRO A 53 5.16 -18.41 -48.57
C PRO A 53 4.46 -17.50 -47.57
N LEU A 54 4.52 -16.19 -47.84
CA LEU A 54 3.85 -15.14 -47.11
C LEU A 54 2.74 -14.54 -48.00
N PRO A 55 1.64 -15.25 -48.27
CA PRO A 55 0.71 -14.91 -49.37
C PRO A 55 0.08 -13.53 -49.17
N ARG A 56 -0.11 -13.06 -47.93
CA ARG A 56 -0.73 -11.75 -47.68
C ARG A 56 0.29 -10.65 -47.37
N ILE A 57 1.39 -10.96 -46.67
CA ILE A 57 2.45 -9.98 -46.36
C ILE A 57 3.39 -9.75 -47.54
N GLY A 58 3.57 -10.75 -48.42
CA GLY A 58 4.53 -10.65 -49.54
C GLY A 58 4.44 -9.35 -50.31
N PRO A 59 3.26 -8.91 -50.80
CA PRO A 59 3.15 -7.64 -51.52
C PRO A 59 3.49 -6.39 -50.69
N TYR A 60 3.44 -6.47 -49.38
CA TYR A 60 3.69 -5.37 -48.43
C TYR A 60 4.99 -5.53 -47.68
N GLN A 61 5.83 -6.50 -48.05
CA GLN A 61 7.05 -6.83 -47.28
C GLN A 61 8.00 -5.65 -47.22
N ASP A 62 8.37 -5.07 -48.38
CA ASP A 62 9.29 -3.95 -48.45
C ASP A 62 8.78 -2.73 -47.67
N ARG A 63 7.48 -2.50 -47.71
CA ARG A 63 6.84 -1.41 -46.96
C ARG A 63 6.87 -1.67 -45.46
N LEU A 64 6.61 -2.89 -45.03
CA LEU A 64 6.67 -3.29 -43.62
C LEU A 64 8.09 -3.23 -43.11
N ASP A 65 9.08 -3.66 -43.88
CA ASP A 65 10.48 -3.57 -43.52
C ASP A 65 10.94 -2.12 -43.35
N ALA A 66 10.54 -1.22 -44.26
CA ALA A 66 10.81 0.22 -44.14
C ALA A 66 10.18 0.83 -42.88
N LEU A 67 8.92 0.47 -42.57
CA LEU A 67 8.25 0.92 -41.35
C LEU A 67 8.91 0.39 -40.07
N LEU A 68 9.39 -0.84 -40.07
CA LEU A 68 10.07 -1.43 -38.94
C LEU A 68 11.43 -0.79 -38.71
N GLU A 69 12.16 -0.52 -39.80
CA GLU A 69 13.48 0.13 -39.78
C GLU A 69 13.38 1.57 -39.28
N GLU A 70 12.47 2.36 -39.84
CA GLU A 70 12.16 3.71 -39.39
C GLU A 70 11.75 3.72 -37.87
N ASN A 71 10.93 2.74 -37.46
CA ASN A 71 10.47 2.63 -36.07
C ASN A 71 11.61 2.25 -35.12
N GLU A 72 12.61 1.48 -35.53
CA GLU A 72 13.77 1.20 -34.68
C GLU A 72 14.68 2.41 -34.52
N GLY A 73 14.80 3.27 -35.54
CA GLY A 73 15.51 4.55 -35.45
C GLY A 73 14.84 5.59 -34.54
N ARG A 74 13.58 5.41 -34.24
CA ARG A 74 12.84 6.34 -33.35
C ARG A 74 13.24 6.17 -31.90
N GLY A 75 13.24 7.28 -31.14
CA GLY A 75 13.42 7.27 -29.68
C GLY A 75 12.36 6.40 -28.98
N ARG A 76 12.69 5.79 -27.86
CA ARG A 76 11.82 4.84 -27.13
C ARG A 76 10.39 5.37 -26.88
N ARG A 77 10.22 6.68 -26.69
CA ARG A 77 8.92 7.33 -26.47
C ARG A 77 8.09 7.50 -27.74
N ASP A 78 8.74 7.60 -28.88
CA ASP A 78 8.12 7.90 -30.19
C ASP A 78 7.93 6.64 -31.04
N ARG A 79 8.31 5.46 -30.52
CA ARG A 79 8.15 4.19 -31.22
C ARG A 79 6.67 3.85 -31.41
N LEU A 80 6.32 3.57 -32.65
CA LEU A 80 4.99 3.09 -32.99
C LEU A 80 4.75 1.69 -32.40
N ARG A 81 3.59 1.50 -31.83
CA ARG A 81 3.11 0.17 -31.43
C ARG A 81 2.80 -0.67 -32.69
N MET A 82 2.93 -1.99 -32.57
CA MET A 82 2.64 -2.90 -33.69
C MET A 82 1.20 -2.77 -34.20
N THR A 83 0.26 -2.42 -33.36
CA THR A 83 -1.12 -2.09 -33.77
C THR A 83 -1.17 -0.91 -34.72
N ARG A 84 -0.39 0.14 -34.44
CA ARG A 84 -0.33 1.31 -35.33
C ARG A 84 0.35 1.00 -36.67
N ILE A 85 1.39 0.15 -36.67
CA ILE A 85 2.03 -0.32 -37.92
C ILE A 85 1.03 -1.13 -38.74
N HIS A 86 0.25 -2.01 -38.12
CA HIS A 86 -0.83 -2.73 -38.79
C HIS A 86 -1.87 -1.76 -39.39
N ASP A 87 -2.33 -0.76 -38.64
CA ASP A 87 -3.32 0.24 -39.12
C ASP A 87 -2.78 1.04 -40.33
N LEU A 88 -1.48 1.34 -40.36
CA LEU A 88 -0.85 2.00 -41.51
C LEU A 88 -0.90 1.11 -42.76
N LEU A 89 -0.55 -0.17 -42.62
CA LEU A 89 -0.63 -1.13 -43.72
C LEU A 89 -2.07 -1.32 -44.21
N VAL A 90 -3.05 -1.40 -43.30
CA VAL A 90 -4.48 -1.49 -43.66
C VAL A 90 -4.94 -0.28 -44.48
N ARG A 91 -4.49 0.91 -44.14
CA ARG A 91 -4.76 2.13 -44.93
C ARG A 91 -4.15 2.10 -46.33
N GLU A 92 -3.07 1.35 -46.51
CA GLU A 92 -2.40 1.12 -47.78
C GLU A 92 -2.96 -0.11 -48.51
N GLY A 93 -4.08 -0.71 -48.05
CA GLY A 93 -4.78 -1.81 -48.69
C GLY A 93 -4.45 -3.22 -48.17
N PHE A 94 -3.68 -3.35 -47.06
CA PHE A 94 -3.40 -4.66 -46.49
C PHE A 94 -4.64 -5.28 -45.84
N ASP A 95 -5.00 -6.48 -46.27
CA ASP A 95 -6.16 -7.24 -45.77
C ASP A 95 -5.82 -8.37 -44.77
N GLY A 96 -4.56 -8.43 -44.35
CA GLY A 96 -4.05 -9.48 -43.44
C GLY A 96 -4.31 -9.17 -41.97
N SER A 97 -4.20 -10.23 -41.15
CA SER A 97 -4.42 -10.10 -39.70
C SER A 97 -3.24 -9.41 -39.00
N TYR A 98 -3.54 -8.75 -37.87
CA TYR A 98 -2.54 -8.21 -36.95
C TYR A 98 -1.47 -9.24 -36.53
N ASP A 99 -1.87 -10.50 -36.27
CA ASP A 99 -0.95 -11.58 -35.92
C ASP A 99 0.03 -11.93 -37.04
N ALA A 100 -0.33 -11.75 -38.29
CA ALA A 100 0.59 -11.95 -39.42
C ALA A 100 1.70 -10.90 -39.38
N VAL A 101 1.35 -9.63 -39.19
CA VAL A 101 2.31 -8.51 -39.06
C VAL A 101 3.21 -8.70 -37.83
N ARG A 102 2.63 -9.07 -36.69
CA ARG A 102 3.40 -9.34 -35.46
C ARG A 102 4.41 -10.45 -35.63
N ARG A 103 4.03 -11.57 -36.23
CA ARG A 103 4.92 -12.72 -36.50
C ARG A 103 6.02 -12.36 -37.48
N TYR A 104 5.70 -11.59 -38.51
CA TYR A 104 6.71 -11.12 -39.46
C TYR A 104 7.71 -10.21 -38.77
N ALA A 105 7.28 -9.19 -38.04
CA ALA A 105 8.14 -8.27 -37.32
C ALA A 105 9.05 -9.00 -36.30
N ALA A 106 8.56 -10.05 -35.64
CA ALA A 106 9.37 -10.87 -34.76
C ALA A 106 10.51 -11.60 -35.50
N ARG A 107 10.22 -12.15 -36.69
CA ARG A 107 11.23 -12.80 -37.55
C ARG A 107 12.24 -11.79 -38.08
N TRP A 108 11.79 -10.64 -38.55
CA TRP A 108 12.60 -9.56 -39.06
C TRP A 108 13.63 -9.08 -38.01
N ARG A 109 13.15 -8.86 -36.76
CA ARG A 109 14.05 -8.51 -35.65
C ARG A 109 15.02 -9.62 -35.31
N ALA A 110 14.59 -10.87 -35.33
CA ALA A 110 15.45 -12.03 -35.05
C ALA A 110 16.55 -12.18 -36.12
N ALA A 111 16.22 -11.99 -37.42
CA ALA A 111 17.17 -12.02 -38.50
C ALA A 111 18.22 -10.89 -38.34
N ARG A 112 17.79 -9.67 -38.11
CA ARG A 112 18.67 -8.51 -37.95
C ARG A 112 19.60 -8.61 -36.73
N ARG A 113 19.16 -9.18 -35.63
CA ARG A 113 20.01 -9.49 -34.47
C ARG A 113 21.06 -10.53 -34.78
N LYS A 114 20.75 -11.51 -35.60
CA LYS A 114 21.67 -12.54 -36.06
C LYS A 114 22.73 -11.95 -36.99
N ASP A 115 22.34 -11.06 -37.90
CA ASP A 115 23.21 -10.37 -38.83
C ASP A 115 24.13 -9.34 -38.15
N ALA A 116 23.64 -8.71 -37.06
CA ALA A 116 24.41 -7.77 -36.23
C ALA A 116 25.41 -8.48 -35.29
N GLY A 117 25.45 -9.82 -35.27
CA GLY A 117 26.27 -10.59 -34.32
C GLY A 117 25.86 -10.43 -32.86
N GLU A 118 24.74 -9.74 -32.60
CA GLU A 118 24.18 -9.60 -31.27
C GLU A 118 23.49 -10.91 -30.89
N GLY A 119 24.16 -11.71 -30.07
CA GLY A 119 23.50 -12.82 -29.34
C GLY A 119 22.31 -12.28 -28.56
N ALA A 120 21.32 -13.10 -28.27
CA ALA A 120 20.30 -12.74 -27.31
C ALA A 120 20.98 -12.21 -26.02
N PRO A 121 20.59 -11.06 -25.47
CA PRO A 121 21.24 -10.52 -24.28
C PRO A 121 21.25 -11.59 -23.19
N ALA A 122 22.45 -12.09 -22.87
CA ALA A 122 22.64 -13.05 -21.79
C ALA A 122 22.72 -12.26 -20.49
N PHE A 123 21.96 -12.70 -19.48
CA PHE A 123 21.98 -12.12 -18.15
C PHE A 123 22.62 -13.10 -17.18
N ILE A 124 23.42 -12.58 -16.25
CA ILE A 124 23.96 -13.38 -15.16
C ILE A 124 22.86 -13.47 -14.09
N PRO A 125 22.37 -14.68 -13.76
CA PRO A 125 21.39 -14.84 -12.68
C PRO A 125 21.96 -14.30 -11.35
N MET A 126 21.22 -13.44 -10.68
CA MET A 126 21.58 -12.97 -9.34
C MET A 126 21.00 -13.92 -8.30
N THR A 127 21.85 -14.40 -7.42
CA THR A 127 21.45 -15.16 -6.22
C THR A 127 21.56 -14.27 -5.00
N PHE A 128 20.64 -14.40 -4.08
CA PHE A 128 20.57 -13.65 -2.83
C PHE A 128 20.53 -14.62 -1.66
N GLN A 129 21.18 -14.23 -0.56
CA GLN A 129 21.09 -14.98 0.68
C GLN A 129 19.79 -14.64 1.43
N PRO A 130 19.29 -15.55 2.30
CA PRO A 130 18.15 -15.24 3.15
C PRO A 130 18.36 -13.95 3.95
N GLY A 131 17.37 -13.07 3.96
CA GLY A 131 17.41 -11.78 4.64
C GLY A 131 18.35 -10.73 4.03
N GLU A 132 18.94 -11.00 2.87
CA GLU A 132 19.89 -10.08 2.23
C GLU A 132 19.22 -8.85 1.67
N ALA A 133 18.21 -9.00 0.81
CA ALA A 133 17.67 -7.88 0.07
C ALA A 133 16.18 -8.01 -0.27
N TYR A 134 15.59 -6.86 -0.50
CA TYR A 134 14.28 -6.72 -1.17
C TYR A 134 14.37 -5.76 -2.34
N GLN A 135 13.40 -5.87 -3.25
CA GLN A 135 13.19 -4.94 -4.35
C GLN A 135 11.89 -4.18 -4.16
N PHE A 136 11.89 -2.88 -4.49
CA PHE A 136 10.74 -2.00 -4.40
C PHE A 136 10.45 -1.31 -5.74
N ASP A 137 9.16 -1.25 -6.11
CA ASP A 137 8.71 -0.53 -7.31
C ASP A 137 7.28 0.00 -7.17
N TRP A 138 6.92 0.99 -7.99
CA TRP A 138 5.57 1.51 -8.12
C TRP A 138 4.93 1.09 -9.43
N SER A 139 3.66 0.71 -9.39
CA SER A 139 2.83 0.56 -10.58
C SER A 139 1.57 1.42 -10.53
N HIS A 140 0.83 1.43 -11.62
CA HIS A 140 -0.44 2.15 -11.75
C HIS A 140 -1.50 1.16 -12.17
N GLU A 141 -2.58 1.08 -11.40
CA GLU A 141 -3.67 0.15 -11.69
C GLU A 141 -5.02 0.89 -11.65
N ASP A 142 -5.93 0.46 -12.50
CA ASP A 142 -7.28 1.02 -12.58
C ASP A 142 -8.26 0.13 -11.80
N VAL A 143 -8.89 0.70 -10.78
CA VAL A 143 -9.86 0.03 -9.90
C VAL A 143 -11.16 0.84 -9.84
N GLU A 144 -12.18 0.30 -9.19
CA GLU A 144 -13.43 0.99 -8.89
C GLU A 144 -13.62 1.04 -7.38
N ILE A 145 -13.69 2.24 -6.81
CA ILE A 145 -13.88 2.45 -5.37
C ILE A 145 -15.20 3.21 -5.15
N ALA A 146 -16.07 2.65 -4.32
CA ALA A 146 -17.41 3.20 -4.07
C ALA A 146 -18.18 3.52 -5.38
N GLY A 147 -18.09 2.62 -6.37
CA GLY A 147 -18.74 2.77 -7.68
C GLY A 147 -18.09 3.79 -8.62
N LYS A 148 -16.93 4.36 -8.26
CA LYS A 148 -16.23 5.35 -9.10
C LYS A 148 -14.91 4.79 -9.60
N PRO A 149 -14.58 4.95 -10.89
CA PRO A 149 -13.29 4.56 -11.43
C PRO A 149 -12.18 5.41 -10.79
N MET A 150 -11.14 4.75 -10.32
CA MET A 150 -9.98 5.36 -9.68
C MET A 150 -8.70 4.73 -10.19
N ARG A 151 -7.72 5.57 -10.53
CA ARG A 151 -6.36 5.11 -10.83
C ARG A 151 -5.52 5.20 -9.57
N VAL A 152 -5.16 4.04 -9.02
CA VAL A 152 -4.34 3.93 -7.81
C VAL A 152 -2.87 3.72 -8.16
N LYS A 153 -2.00 4.11 -7.23
CA LYS A 153 -0.58 3.76 -7.20
C LYS A 153 -0.42 2.54 -6.34
N VAL A 154 0.25 1.53 -6.84
CA VAL A 154 0.49 0.29 -6.10
C VAL A 154 1.97 0.17 -5.80
N ALA A 155 2.29 0.15 -4.52
CA ALA A 155 3.61 -0.17 -4.03
C ALA A 155 3.81 -1.69 -4.11
N HIS A 156 4.89 -2.12 -4.74
CA HIS A 156 5.31 -3.51 -4.81
C HIS A 156 6.60 -3.67 -4.03
N MET A 157 6.60 -4.60 -3.08
CA MET A 157 7.82 -5.04 -2.41
C MET A 157 7.96 -6.55 -2.58
N ARG A 158 9.19 -7.01 -2.80
CA ARG A 158 9.49 -8.42 -2.96
C ARG A 158 10.81 -8.77 -2.28
N LEU A 159 10.80 -9.78 -1.43
CA LEU A 159 12.03 -10.36 -0.92
C LEU A 159 12.80 -11.06 -2.05
N CYS A 160 14.12 -10.95 -2.02
CA CYS A 160 14.96 -11.45 -3.12
C CYS A 160 15.27 -12.94 -3.01
N ASP A 161 15.32 -13.52 -1.81
CA ASP A 161 15.49 -14.96 -1.62
C ASP A 161 14.15 -15.71 -1.73
N SER A 162 13.22 -15.52 -0.80
CA SER A 162 11.95 -16.26 -0.78
C SER A 162 11.01 -15.91 -1.93
N ARG A 163 11.24 -14.83 -2.64
CA ARG A 163 10.35 -14.30 -3.69
C ARG A 163 8.97 -13.85 -3.17
N ALA A 164 8.80 -13.74 -1.85
CA ALA A 164 7.54 -13.35 -1.22
C ALA A 164 7.13 -11.93 -1.64
N PRO A 165 5.92 -11.73 -2.20
CA PRO A 165 5.44 -10.44 -2.62
C PRO A 165 4.64 -9.76 -1.51
N TYR A 166 4.70 -8.44 -1.45
CA TYR A 166 3.75 -7.60 -0.76
C TYR A 166 3.33 -6.45 -1.65
N VAL A 167 2.02 -6.18 -1.74
CA VAL A 167 1.50 -5.07 -2.53
C VAL A 167 0.46 -4.29 -1.76
N ARG A 168 0.46 -2.95 -1.95
CA ARG A 168 -0.48 -2.05 -1.31
C ARG A 168 -0.84 -0.88 -2.22
N ALA A 169 -2.12 -0.56 -2.28
CA ALA A 169 -2.66 0.50 -3.11
C ALA A 169 -2.76 1.83 -2.33
N TYR A 170 -2.46 2.93 -3.02
CA TYR A 170 -2.53 4.29 -2.51
C TYR A 170 -3.20 5.22 -3.51
N PRO A 171 -3.83 6.33 -3.06
CA PRO A 171 -4.43 7.31 -3.97
C PRO A 171 -3.41 8.04 -4.84
N ARG A 172 -2.18 8.18 -4.34
CA ARG A 172 -1.07 8.86 -5.03
C ARG A 172 0.28 8.29 -4.58
N GLU A 173 1.34 8.69 -5.24
CA GLU A 173 2.72 8.40 -4.87
C GLU A 173 3.27 9.60 -4.09
N GLY A 174 3.58 9.40 -2.82
CA GLY A 174 4.15 10.38 -1.90
C GLY A 174 5.17 9.73 -0.99
N GLN A 175 5.99 10.55 -0.30
CA GLN A 175 6.96 10.03 0.67
C GLN A 175 6.28 9.30 1.83
N GLU A 176 5.20 9.87 2.34
CA GLU A 176 4.40 9.31 3.42
C GLU A 176 3.79 7.96 3.04
N MET A 177 3.40 7.77 1.75
CA MET A 177 2.94 6.49 1.23
C MET A 177 4.10 5.49 1.09
N LEU A 178 5.27 5.96 0.69
CA LEU A 178 6.48 5.14 0.63
C LEU A 178 6.83 4.61 2.03
N PHE A 179 6.80 5.45 3.05
CA PHE A 179 7.09 5.06 4.43
C PHE A 179 6.07 4.06 4.98
N ASP A 180 4.78 4.31 4.76
CA ASP A 180 3.71 3.38 5.14
C ASP A 180 3.85 2.03 4.43
N ALA A 181 4.19 2.03 3.13
CA ALA A 181 4.41 0.80 2.36
C ALA A 181 5.55 -0.05 2.94
N HIS A 182 6.66 0.58 3.34
CA HIS A 182 7.78 -0.13 3.94
C HIS A 182 7.43 -0.68 5.33
N ALA A 183 6.84 0.15 6.20
CA ALA A 183 6.45 -0.28 7.53
C ALA A 183 5.49 -1.49 7.50
N ARG A 184 4.50 -1.44 6.62
CA ARG A 184 3.52 -2.53 6.47
C ARG A 184 4.11 -3.77 5.81
N ALA A 185 4.97 -3.60 4.81
CA ALA A 185 5.64 -4.72 4.15
C ALA A 185 6.57 -5.46 5.12
N PHE A 186 7.36 -4.74 5.91
CA PHE A 186 8.23 -5.34 6.92
C PHE A 186 7.42 -6.08 8.00
N ALA A 187 6.32 -5.48 8.45
CA ALA A 187 5.39 -6.16 9.36
C ALA A 187 4.79 -7.45 8.75
N PHE A 188 4.43 -7.41 7.46
CA PHE A 188 3.92 -8.57 6.73
C PHE A 188 4.96 -9.70 6.61
N PHE A 189 6.21 -9.37 6.29
CA PHE A 189 7.29 -10.34 6.20
C PHE A 189 7.74 -10.86 7.57
N GLY A 190 7.50 -10.10 8.63
CA GLY A 190 7.91 -10.44 9.99
C GLY A 190 9.34 -9.99 10.32
N GLY A 191 9.91 -9.06 9.53
CA GLY A 191 11.24 -8.51 9.75
C GLY A 191 11.74 -7.69 8.57
N VAL A 192 12.97 -7.19 8.66
CA VAL A 192 13.57 -6.25 7.73
C VAL A 192 14.81 -6.87 7.07
N PRO A 193 14.87 -6.95 5.72
CA PRO A 193 16.10 -7.32 5.01
C PRO A 193 17.19 -6.23 5.14
N ARG A 194 18.43 -6.62 4.99
CA ARG A 194 19.59 -5.72 5.18
C ARG A 194 19.73 -4.66 4.08
N ARG A 195 19.27 -4.94 2.85
CA ARG A 195 19.47 -4.09 1.68
C ARG A 195 18.15 -3.88 0.92
N GLY A 196 17.87 -2.63 0.54
CA GLY A 196 16.75 -2.26 -0.30
C GLY A 196 17.21 -1.86 -1.70
N ILE A 197 16.66 -2.50 -2.73
CA ILE A 197 16.96 -2.22 -4.14
C ILE A 197 15.82 -1.38 -4.73
N TYR A 198 16.15 -0.15 -5.15
CA TYR A 198 15.17 0.83 -5.63
C TYR A 198 15.46 1.28 -7.05
N ASP A 199 14.41 1.60 -7.80
CA ASP A 199 14.56 2.37 -9.03
C ASP A 199 14.80 3.86 -8.72
N ASN A 200 15.09 4.64 -9.75
CA ASN A 200 15.26 6.10 -9.70
C ASN A 200 13.92 6.82 -9.45
N MET A 201 13.19 6.44 -8.40
CA MET A 201 11.91 7.04 -8.06
C MET A 201 12.11 8.38 -7.33
N LYS A 202 11.34 9.40 -7.70
CA LYS A 202 11.43 10.76 -7.14
C LYS A 202 11.18 10.83 -5.62
N THR A 203 10.45 9.87 -5.07
CA THR A 203 10.16 9.78 -3.64
C THR A 203 11.36 9.34 -2.80
N ALA A 204 12.30 8.62 -3.40
CA ALA A 204 13.51 8.15 -2.74
C ALA A 204 14.78 8.91 -3.19
N VAL A 205 14.86 9.30 -4.46
CA VAL A 205 16.08 9.88 -5.07
C VAL A 205 15.85 11.35 -5.42
N THR A 206 16.70 12.23 -4.90
CA THR A 206 16.67 13.69 -5.19
C THR A 206 17.45 14.03 -6.45
N ALA A 207 18.61 13.39 -6.67
CA ALA A 207 19.44 13.61 -7.83
C ALA A 207 20.07 12.31 -8.34
N VAL A 208 20.21 12.21 -9.66
CA VAL A 208 20.79 11.06 -10.37
C VAL A 208 22.05 11.56 -11.09
N PHE A 209 23.20 11.01 -10.74
CA PHE A 209 24.47 11.28 -11.42
C PHE A 209 24.80 10.16 -12.43
N THR A 210 25.91 10.30 -13.13
CA THR A 210 26.40 9.28 -14.06
C THR A 210 26.81 8.01 -13.28
N GLY A 211 26.36 6.84 -13.74
CA GLY A 211 26.65 5.57 -13.05
C GLY A 211 25.68 5.24 -11.92
N LYS A 212 26.19 4.71 -10.81
CA LYS A 212 25.39 4.28 -9.63
C LYS A 212 25.22 5.35 -8.56
N GLU A 213 25.92 6.48 -8.68
CA GLU A 213 25.86 7.54 -7.69
C GLU A 213 24.49 8.23 -7.67
N ARG A 214 23.92 8.37 -6.49
CA ARG A 214 22.60 8.97 -6.23
C ARG A 214 22.65 9.82 -4.97
N VAL A 215 21.87 10.90 -4.97
CA VAL A 215 21.55 11.62 -3.74
C VAL A 215 20.13 11.21 -3.34
N PHE A 216 20.05 10.42 -2.29
CA PHE A 216 18.76 10.04 -1.71
C PHE A 216 18.15 11.21 -0.94
N ASN A 217 16.82 11.22 -0.86
CA ASN A 217 16.10 12.17 -0.05
C ASN A 217 16.43 11.98 1.44
N ARG A 218 16.67 13.07 2.18
CA ARG A 218 17.05 13.00 3.61
C ARG A 218 16.04 12.23 4.46
N ARG A 219 14.73 12.44 4.26
CA ARG A 219 13.70 11.72 5.01
C ARG A 219 13.67 10.23 4.67
N PHE A 220 13.97 9.89 3.42
CA PHE A 220 14.12 8.50 3.00
C PHE A 220 15.32 7.83 3.69
N LEU A 221 16.47 8.52 3.76
CA LEU A 221 17.64 8.00 4.50
C LEU A 221 17.33 7.79 5.99
N ILE A 222 16.62 8.73 6.64
CA ILE A 222 16.22 8.56 8.04
C ILE A 222 15.37 7.29 8.23
N MET A 223 14.47 6.97 7.28
CA MET A 223 13.68 5.73 7.32
C MET A 223 14.57 4.49 7.13
N THR A 224 15.47 4.51 6.16
CA THR A 224 16.38 3.37 5.92
C THR A 224 17.32 3.15 7.08
N ASP A 225 17.86 4.21 7.68
CA ASP A 225 18.70 4.15 8.87
C ASP A 225 17.93 3.61 10.09
N HIS A 226 16.68 4.06 10.28
CA HIS A 226 15.80 3.56 11.35
C HIS A 226 15.62 2.04 11.28
N TYR A 227 15.48 1.50 10.08
CA TYR A 227 15.34 0.06 9.84
C TYR A 227 16.67 -0.66 9.60
N MET A 228 17.80 0.04 9.65
CA MET A 228 19.14 -0.48 9.34
C MET A 228 19.22 -1.12 7.93
N VAL A 229 18.56 -0.49 6.95
CA VAL A 229 18.55 -0.91 5.56
C VAL A 229 19.57 -0.12 4.76
N GLU A 230 20.43 -0.79 4.01
CA GLU A 230 21.31 -0.18 3.02
C GLU A 230 20.55 0.10 1.72
N PRO A 231 20.26 1.36 1.35
CA PRO A 231 19.56 1.67 0.12
C PRO A 231 20.50 1.56 -1.09
N THR A 232 20.13 0.76 -2.07
CA THR A 232 20.87 0.59 -3.33
C THR A 232 20.00 1.03 -4.50
N ALA A 233 20.49 1.95 -5.32
CA ALA A 233 19.80 2.34 -6.55
C ALA A 233 20.23 1.47 -7.72
N CYS A 234 19.28 1.08 -8.59
CA CYS A 234 19.58 0.41 -9.84
C CYS A 234 20.35 1.35 -10.78
N SER A 235 21.27 0.80 -11.57
CA SER A 235 21.95 1.54 -12.63
C SER A 235 20.95 2.02 -13.69
N PRO A 236 21.10 3.22 -14.28
CA PRO A 236 20.24 3.65 -15.37
C PRO A 236 20.28 2.65 -16.52
N ALA A 237 19.12 2.28 -17.04
CA ALA A 237 18.94 1.31 -18.13
C ALA A 237 19.40 -0.14 -17.83
N ALA A 238 19.81 -0.47 -16.62
CA ALA A 238 20.14 -1.84 -16.21
C ALA A 238 18.89 -2.64 -15.81
N GLY A 239 17.99 -2.89 -16.78
CA GLY A 239 16.74 -3.66 -16.55
C GLY A 239 16.98 -5.06 -15.97
N TRP A 240 18.17 -5.62 -16.13
CA TRP A 240 18.56 -6.91 -15.57
C TRP A 240 18.73 -6.89 -14.04
N GLU A 241 19.14 -5.76 -13.44
CA GLU A 241 19.21 -5.58 -11.98
C GLU A 241 17.81 -5.58 -11.34
N LYS A 242 16.80 -5.20 -12.13
CA LYS A 242 15.40 -5.06 -11.68
C LYS A 242 14.46 -6.14 -12.23
N GLY A 243 14.95 -7.02 -13.09
CA GLY A 243 14.12 -7.97 -13.85
C GLY A 243 13.17 -8.80 -13.02
N GLN A 244 13.49 -9.09 -11.76
CA GLN A 244 12.65 -9.85 -10.85
C GLN A 244 11.40 -9.06 -10.42
N VAL A 245 11.53 -7.77 -10.04
CA VAL A 245 10.37 -6.97 -9.61
C VAL A 245 9.52 -6.53 -10.78
N GLU A 246 10.10 -6.22 -11.94
CA GLU A 246 9.34 -5.91 -13.16
C GLU A 246 8.46 -7.09 -13.61
N GLN A 247 8.99 -8.30 -13.56
CA GLN A 247 8.24 -9.52 -13.85
C GLN A 247 7.14 -9.75 -12.81
N GLN A 248 7.40 -9.46 -11.53
CA GLN A 248 6.39 -9.51 -10.49
C GLN A 248 5.26 -8.51 -10.73
N VAL A 249 5.57 -7.24 -11.04
CA VAL A 249 4.56 -6.22 -11.35
C VAL A 249 3.63 -6.69 -12.46
N GLN A 250 4.18 -7.30 -13.53
CA GLN A 250 3.36 -7.85 -14.61
C GLN A 250 2.51 -9.04 -14.16
N THR A 251 3.06 -9.94 -13.34
CA THR A 251 2.35 -11.09 -12.79
C THR A 251 1.20 -10.65 -11.87
N ILE A 252 1.48 -9.75 -10.94
CA ILE A 252 0.49 -9.19 -10.00
C ILE A 252 -0.61 -8.44 -10.76
N ARG A 253 -0.25 -7.60 -11.76
CA ARG A 253 -1.22 -6.92 -12.61
C ARG A 253 -2.17 -7.89 -13.28
N GLY A 254 -1.66 -8.94 -13.91
CA GLY A 254 -2.47 -9.91 -14.63
C GLY A 254 -3.32 -10.82 -13.73
N ARG A 255 -2.91 -11.05 -12.50
CA ARG A 255 -3.58 -11.98 -11.58
C ARG A 255 -4.47 -11.28 -10.55
N PHE A 256 -4.03 -10.15 -9.98
CA PHE A 256 -4.77 -9.46 -8.91
C PHE A 256 -5.69 -8.37 -9.48
N PHE A 257 -5.25 -7.64 -10.52
CA PHE A 257 -6.00 -6.48 -11.02
C PHE A 257 -6.83 -6.76 -12.29
N GLN A 258 -6.91 -8.02 -12.72
CA GLN A 258 -7.77 -8.43 -13.83
C GLN A 258 -8.65 -9.63 -13.42
N PRO A 259 -10.00 -9.50 -13.59
CA PRO A 259 -10.76 -8.33 -14.08
C PRO A 259 -10.63 -7.13 -13.13
N ARG A 260 -11.06 -5.93 -13.59
CA ARG A 260 -11.01 -4.70 -12.78
C ARG A 260 -11.67 -4.90 -11.42
N LEU A 261 -10.91 -4.62 -10.37
CA LEU A 261 -11.34 -4.79 -8.98
C LEU A 261 -12.36 -3.73 -8.58
N ARG A 262 -13.32 -4.10 -7.72
CA ARG A 262 -14.38 -3.25 -7.19
C ARG A 262 -14.48 -3.41 -5.68
N PHE A 263 -14.34 -2.31 -4.94
CA PHE A 263 -14.39 -2.30 -3.48
C PHE A 263 -15.14 -1.05 -2.98
N ALA A 264 -15.65 -1.11 -1.76
CA ALA A 264 -16.29 0.04 -1.13
C ALA A 264 -15.25 1.10 -0.70
N SER A 265 -14.04 0.69 -0.33
CA SER A 265 -12.97 1.59 0.13
C SER A 265 -11.58 1.11 -0.26
N LEU A 266 -10.58 2.01 -0.19
CA LEU A 266 -9.17 1.64 -0.33
C LEU A 266 -8.68 0.74 0.81
N ALA A 267 -9.25 0.86 2.00
CA ALA A 267 -8.93 0.01 3.14
C ALA A 267 -9.33 -1.44 2.85
N GLU A 268 -10.54 -1.65 2.33
CA GLU A 268 -11.03 -2.97 1.92
C GLU A 268 -10.19 -3.56 0.79
N LEU A 269 -9.87 -2.77 -0.24
CA LEU A 269 -8.95 -3.18 -1.31
C LEU A 269 -7.60 -3.63 -0.74
N ASN A 270 -7.03 -2.88 0.18
CA ASN A 270 -5.72 -3.19 0.76
C ASN A 270 -5.76 -4.44 1.66
N GLY A 271 -6.84 -4.66 2.40
CA GLY A 271 -7.04 -5.90 3.15
C GLY A 271 -7.12 -7.12 2.23
N TRP A 272 -7.83 -6.98 1.11
CA TRP A 272 -7.91 -8.01 0.09
C TRP A 272 -6.56 -8.27 -0.58
N LEU A 273 -5.81 -7.23 -0.96
CA LEU A 273 -4.48 -7.35 -1.58
C LEU A 273 -3.50 -8.09 -0.65
N GLU A 274 -3.52 -7.79 0.65
CA GLU A 274 -2.67 -8.47 1.62
C GLU A 274 -3.04 -9.95 1.74
N ALA A 275 -4.33 -10.30 1.78
CA ALA A 275 -4.80 -11.67 1.78
C ALA A 275 -4.41 -12.42 0.49
N GLU A 276 -4.49 -11.74 -0.67
CA GLU A 276 -4.04 -12.31 -1.96
C GLU A 276 -2.54 -12.56 -2.00
N CYS A 277 -1.72 -11.68 -1.43
CA CYS A 277 -0.28 -11.92 -1.32
C CYS A 277 0.03 -13.19 -0.52
N ARG A 278 -0.66 -13.41 0.61
CA ARG A 278 -0.52 -14.64 1.42
C ARG A 278 -0.95 -15.86 0.63
N ARG A 279 -2.16 -15.83 0.07
CA ARG A 279 -2.71 -16.95 -0.72
C ARG A 279 -1.82 -17.29 -1.92
N TRP A 280 -1.30 -16.25 -2.60
CA TRP A 280 -0.39 -16.47 -3.72
C TRP A 280 0.90 -17.16 -3.27
N ALA A 281 1.50 -16.73 -2.16
CA ALA A 281 2.70 -17.33 -1.63
C ALA A 281 2.51 -18.79 -1.20
N GLU A 282 1.36 -19.13 -0.63
CA GLU A 282 1.00 -20.49 -0.21
C GLU A 282 0.83 -21.47 -1.39
N HIS A 283 0.32 -20.98 -2.54
CA HIS A 283 -0.04 -21.84 -3.66
C HIS A 283 0.99 -21.85 -4.81
N HIS A 284 2.03 -21.01 -4.74
CA HIS A 284 3.01 -20.92 -5.82
C HIS A 284 4.34 -21.53 -5.39
N ALA A 285 4.84 -22.43 -6.25
CA ALA A 285 6.17 -23.00 -6.08
C ALA A 285 7.23 -21.90 -6.21
N HIS A 286 8.27 -21.99 -5.41
CA HIS A 286 9.43 -21.12 -5.51
C HIS A 286 10.11 -21.32 -6.87
N PRO A 287 10.41 -20.26 -7.65
CA PRO A 287 10.86 -20.39 -9.03
C PRO A 287 12.22 -21.11 -9.20
N GLU A 288 13.05 -21.11 -8.19
CA GLU A 288 14.38 -21.73 -8.19
C GLU A 288 14.44 -23.00 -7.31
N ARG A 289 13.55 -23.10 -6.32
CA ARG A 289 13.40 -24.24 -5.40
C ARG A 289 11.99 -24.80 -5.57
N GLY A 290 11.74 -25.45 -6.70
CA GLY A 290 10.40 -25.87 -7.13
C GLY A 290 9.72 -26.93 -6.26
N ASP A 291 10.40 -27.47 -5.27
CA ASP A 291 9.95 -28.44 -4.29
C ASP A 291 9.25 -27.80 -3.07
N ILE A 292 9.39 -26.49 -2.90
CA ILE A 292 8.76 -25.72 -1.82
C ILE A 292 7.93 -24.56 -2.38
N THR A 293 6.97 -24.09 -1.59
CA THR A 293 6.19 -22.89 -1.89
C THR A 293 6.95 -21.62 -1.54
N VAL A 294 6.48 -20.49 -2.06
CA VAL A 294 7.00 -19.15 -1.69
C VAL A 294 6.75 -18.87 -0.19
N ALA A 295 5.64 -19.37 0.37
CA ALA A 295 5.34 -19.21 1.80
C ALA A 295 6.33 -20.01 2.67
N GLU A 296 6.62 -21.26 2.33
CA GLU A 296 7.62 -22.07 3.02
C GLU A 296 9.02 -21.45 2.92
N ALA A 297 9.36 -20.90 1.74
CA ALA A 297 10.62 -20.18 1.57
C ALA A 297 10.70 -18.93 2.45
N LEU A 298 9.58 -18.17 2.60
CA LEU A 298 9.50 -17.03 3.50
C LEU A 298 9.68 -17.45 4.97
N ASP A 299 9.07 -18.55 5.38
CA ASP A 299 9.24 -19.07 6.75
C ASP A 299 10.70 -19.44 7.05
N MET A 300 11.41 -19.97 6.05
CA MET A 300 12.85 -20.25 6.14
C MET A 300 13.70 -18.97 6.18
N GLU A 301 13.27 -17.89 5.48
CA GLU A 301 13.98 -16.62 5.42
C GLU A 301 13.78 -15.76 6.68
N ARG A 302 12.61 -15.84 7.35
CA ARG A 302 12.27 -15.02 8.52
C ARG A 302 13.34 -14.97 9.62
N PRO A 303 13.98 -16.07 10.02
CA PRO A 303 15.04 -16.01 11.05
C PRO A 303 16.26 -15.18 10.65
N ALA A 304 16.48 -14.94 9.37
CA ALA A 304 17.57 -14.12 8.83
C ALA A 304 17.22 -12.64 8.67
N LEU A 305 15.94 -12.28 8.81
CA LEU A 305 15.48 -10.89 8.80
C LEU A 305 15.83 -10.20 10.13
N GLN A 306 16.13 -8.90 10.05
CA GLN A 306 16.35 -8.07 11.23
C GLN A 306 15.02 -7.82 11.97
N PRO A 307 14.99 -7.81 13.31
CA PRO A 307 13.78 -7.56 14.08
C PRO A 307 13.30 -6.11 13.90
N ILE A 308 11.99 -5.91 13.86
CA ILE A 308 11.38 -4.58 13.89
C ILE A 308 11.28 -4.15 15.36
N LEU A 309 12.13 -3.22 15.78
CA LEU A 309 12.11 -2.71 17.16
C LEU A 309 10.90 -1.78 17.37
N THR A 310 10.72 -0.81 16.49
CA THR A 310 9.59 0.12 16.48
C THR A 310 9.21 0.46 15.05
N PRO A 311 7.92 0.71 14.74
CA PRO A 311 7.53 1.24 13.43
C PRO A 311 8.13 2.63 13.21
N PHE A 312 8.55 2.92 11.98
CA PHE A 312 9.00 4.27 11.62
C PHE A 312 7.83 5.26 11.64
N ASP A 313 8.01 6.42 12.27
CA ASP A 313 7.02 7.50 12.25
C ASP A 313 7.09 8.28 10.92
N GLY A 314 6.42 7.71 9.92
CA GLY A 314 6.54 8.06 8.50
C GLY A 314 5.64 9.22 8.07
N PHE A 315 5.83 10.43 8.59
CA PHE A 315 5.09 11.63 8.20
C PHE A 315 5.90 12.58 7.33
N HIS A 316 5.20 13.46 6.62
CA HIS A 316 5.74 14.70 6.04
C HIS A 316 5.20 15.87 6.84
N GLU A 317 6.09 16.76 7.31
CA GLU A 317 5.72 17.92 8.14
C GLU A 317 5.72 19.21 7.31
N SER A 318 4.72 20.05 7.56
CA SER A 318 4.58 21.38 6.95
C SER A 318 3.91 22.37 7.91
N GLU A 319 4.22 23.65 7.78
CA GLU A 319 3.65 24.72 8.59
C GLU A 319 2.45 25.37 7.90
N HIS A 320 1.40 25.61 8.68
CA HIS A 320 0.16 26.22 8.20
C HIS A 320 -0.40 27.24 9.18
N ALA A 321 -0.95 28.33 8.66
CA ALA A 321 -1.66 29.31 9.47
C ALA A 321 -3.11 28.87 9.71
N VAL A 322 -3.58 29.02 10.94
CA VAL A 322 -4.98 28.77 11.32
C VAL A 322 -5.79 30.04 11.11
N THR A 323 -6.91 29.92 10.40
CA THR A 323 -7.85 31.04 10.20
C THR A 323 -8.59 31.39 11.51
N GLY A 324 -9.24 32.56 11.54
CA GLY A 324 -10.12 32.95 12.64
C GLY A 324 -11.35 32.05 12.79
N THR A 325 -11.65 31.21 11.81
CA THR A 325 -12.69 30.18 11.83
C THR A 325 -12.18 28.80 12.21
N CYS A 326 -10.99 28.73 12.82
CA CYS A 326 -10.33 27.49 13.27
C CYS A 326 -10.11 26.46 12.16
N LEU A 327 -9.73 26.90 10.97
CA LEU A 327 -9.45 26.04 9.82
C LEU A 327 -8.02 26.23 9.34
N ILE A 328 -7.38 25.14 8.94
CA ILE A 328 -6.17 25.13 8.13
C ILE A 328 -6.49 24.71 6.70
N SER A 329 -5.68 25.16 5.74
CA SER A 329 -5.72 24.68 4.36
C SER A 329 -4.60 23.70 4.14
N PHE A 330 -4.93 22.44 3.82
CA PHE A 330 -3.97 21.39 3.50
C PHE A 330 -4.48 20.55 2.32
N ASP A 331 -3.61 20.27 1.35
CA ASP A 331 -3.94 19.43 0.19
C ASP A 331 -5.21 19.87 -0.56
N ARG A 332 -5.44 21.19 -0.69
CA ARG A 332 -6.64 21.81 -1.33
C ARG A 332 -7.96 21.51 -0.62
N ASN A 333 -7.89 21.08 0.64
CA ASN A 333 -9.02 20.92 1.54
C ASN A 333 -8.81 21.78 2.79
N ARG A 334 -9.88 21.95 3.57
CA ARG A 334 -9.82 22.65 4.85
C ARG A 334 -10.13 21.67 5.95
N TYR A 335 -9.37 21.77 7.04
CA TYR A 335 -9.53 20.90 8.21
C TYR A 335 -9.66 21.77 9.46
N SER A 336 -10.59 21.41 10.33
CA SER A 336 -10.76 22.13 11.59
C SER A 336 -9.67 21.75 12.58
N VAL A 337 -9.38 22.69 13.46
CA VAL A 337 -8.51 22.51 14.62
C VAL A 337 -9.17 23.08 15.87
N MET A 338 -8.70 22.65 17.05
CA MET A 338 -9.13 23.21 18.32
C MET A 338 -9.12 24.74 18.27
N SER A 339 -10.18 25.37 18.72
CA SER A 339 -10.35 26.82 18.71
C SER A 339 -9.28 27.59 19.50
N THR A 340 -8.58 26.90 20.42
CA THR A 340 -7.43 27.43 21.14
C THR A 340 -6.21 27.72 20.23
N ALA A 341 -6.15 27.10 19.05
CA ALA A 341 -5.11 27.32 18.04
C ALA A 341 -5.49 28.41 17.01
N ALA A 342 -6.67 29.05 17.12
CA ALA A 342 -7.12 30.05 16.17
C ALA A 342 -6.10 31.20 16.01
N ARG A 343 -5.83 31.61 14.74
CA ARG A 343 -4.86 32.65 14.37
C ARG A 343 -3.40 32.37 14.75
N ARG A 344 -3.07 31.12 15.06
CA ARG A 344 -1.69 30.68 15.32
C ARG A 344 -1.14 29.89 14.13
N THR A 345 0.17 29.73 14.08
CA THR A 345 0.84 28.78 13.16
C THR A 345 0.87 27.41 13.82
N VAL A 346 0.59 26.37 13.03
CA VAL A 346 0.56 24.98 13.45
C VAL A 346 1.41 24.13 12.52
N GLN A 347 1.93 23.01 13.03
CA GLN A 347 2.62 21.99 12.26
C GLN A 347 1.64 20.89 11.87
N VAL A 348 1.58 20.56 10.59
CA VAL A 348 0.78 19.48 10.03
C VAL A 348 1.69 18.32 9.70
N ARG A 349 1.53 17.22 10.39
CA ARG A 349 2.15 15.93 10.08
C ARG A 349 1.20 15.10 9.24
N SER A 350 1.51 14.97 7.96
CA SER A 350 0.71 14.19 7.02
C SER A 350 1.26 12.78 6.89
N TYR A 351 0.41 11.80 7.21
CA TYR A 351 0.63 10.38 7.01
C TYR A 351 -0.04 9.90 5.71
N ALA A 352 0.04 8.62 5.43
CA ALA A 352 -0.59 8.04 4.25
C ALA A 352 -2.12 8.13 4.27
N ASP A 353 -2.73 8.02 5.46
CA ASP A 353 -4.18 7.91 5.68
C ASP A 353 -4.76 9.02 6.55
N ARG A 354 -3.96 9.74 7.34
CA ARG A 354 -4.41 10.77 8.27
C ARG A 354 -3.48 11.98 8.28
N ILE A 355 -3.95 13.04 8.91
CA ILE A 355 -3.15 14.22 9.27
C ILE A 355 -3.27 14.46 10.77
N VAL A 356 -2.16 14.80 11.40
CA VAL A 356 -2.08 15.20 12.80
C VAL A 356 -1.59 16.65 12.84
N ILE A 357 -2.35 17.52 13.51
CA ILE A 357 -2.09 18.94 13.57
C ILE A 357 -1.64 19.30 14.97
N ARG A 358 -0.48 19.93 15.09
CA ARG A 358 0.15 20.27 16.37
C ARG A 358 0.34 21.77 16.51
N CYS A 359 0.13 22.28 17.71
CA CYS A 359 0.46 23.65 18.10
C CYS A 359 1.42 23.59 19.29
N GLY A 360 2.72 23.72 19.02
CA GLY A 360 3.75 23.35 19.99
C GLY A 360 3.68 21.85 20.30
N ASP A 361 3.66 21.49 21.58
CA ASP A 361 3.61 20.08 22.02
C ASP A 361 2.20 19.49 22.01
N ALA A 362 1.15 20.30 21.88
CA ALA A 362 -0.23 19.85 21.93
C ALA A 362 -0.74 19.43 20.55
N ILE A 363 -1.45 18.30 20.49
CA ILE A 363 -2.25 17.92 19.32
C ILE A 363 -3.53 18.75 19.36
N VAL A 364 -3.78 19.53 18.31
CA VAL A 364 -4.94 20.41 18.17
C VAL A 364 -5.93 19.96 17.11
N GLY A 365 -5.64 18.86 16.43
CA GLY A 365 -6.54 18.20 15.48
C GLY A 365 -5.94 16.93 14.90
N GLU A 366 -6.79 15.95 14.67
CA GLU A 366 -6.48 14.74 13.93
C GLU A 366 -7.67 14.45 13.02
N HIS A 367 -7.38 14.19 11.74
CA HIS A 367 -8.39 13.92 10.74
C HIS A 367 -7.95 12.81 9.80
N GLU A 368 -8.92 12.07 9.30
CA GLU A 368 -8.71 11.22 8.14
C GLU A 368 -8.35 12.08 6.92
N ARG A 369 -7.35 11.65 6.15
CA ARG A 369 -6.84 12.40 5.01
C ARG A 369 -7.76 12.30 3.82
N HIS A 370 -8.27 13.43 3.33
CA HIS A 370 -9.09 13.48 2.13
C HIS A 370 -8.26 13.84 0.90
N PHE A 371 -8.27 12.97 -0.13
CA PHE A 371 -7.50 13.14 -1.37
C PHE A 371 -8.25 13.87 -2.50
N GLY A 372 -9.50 14.27 -2.27
CA GLY A 372 -10.26 15.13 -3.15
C GLY A 372 -9.87 16.60 -3.04
N ARG A 373 -10.76 17.50 -3.49
CA ARG A 373 -10.53 18.96 -3.48
C ARG A 373 -11.75 19.69 -2.94
N ASN A 374 -11.51 20.88 -2.39
CA ASN A 374 -12.51 21.86 -1.99
C ASN A 374 -13.50 21.36 -0.92
N ARG A 375 -13.11 20.36 -0.13
CA ARG A 375 -13.89 19.95 1.03
C ARG A 375 -13.45 20.72 2.28
N THR A 376 -14.42 21.00 3.14
CA THR A 376 -14.18 21.44 4.51
C THR A 376 -14.60 20.31 5.44
N ILE A 377 -13.62 19.80 6.19
CA ILE A 377 -13.78 18.67 7.12
C ILE A 377 -13.79 19.29 8.53
N TYR A 378 -14.94 19.21 9.17
CA TYR A 378 -15.12 19.69 10.52
C TYR A 378 -15.09 18.55 11.51
N ASP A 379 -14.39 18.77 12.63
CA ASP A 379 -14.65 18.07 13.88
C ASP A 379 -15.38 19.05 14.81
N PRO A 380 -16.66 18.86 15.12
CA PRO A 380 -17.44 19.75 15.97
C PRO A 380 -16.85 19.95 17.37
N TRP A 381 -16.13 18.94 17.89
CA TRP A 381 -15.47 18.99 19.21
C TRP A 381 -14.40 20.09 19.29
N HIS A 382 -13.79 20.46 18.18
CA HIS A 382 -12.82 21.54 18.12
C HIS A 382 -13.37 22.91 18.49
N TYR A 383 -14.68 23.08 18.41
CA TYR A 383 -15.36 24.36 18.63
C TYR A 383 -16.02 24.49 20.00
N LEU A 384 -15.94 23.47 20.87
CA LEU A 384 -16.57 23.51 22.19
C LEU A 384 -16.15 24.71 23.04
N PRO A 385 -14.85 25.11 23.10
CA PRO A 385 -14.49 26.29 23.90
C PRO A 385 -15.16 27.58 23.40
N VAL A 386 -15.44 27.70 22.10
CA VAL A 386 -16.15 28.86 21.52
C VAL A 386 -17.65 28.75 21.79
N LEU A 387 -18.22 27.56 21.75
CA LEU A 387 -19.63 27.31 22.07
C LEU A 387 -19.99 27.72 23.48
N ALA A 388 -19.10 27.56 24.46
CA ALA A 388 -19.31 28.00 25.83
C ALA A 388 -19.65 29.51 25.91
N HIS A 389 -19.06 30.31 25.02
CA HIS A 389 -19.32 31.74 24.92
C HIS A 389 -20.44 32.12 23.94
N LYS A 390 -20.77 31.24 22.98
CA LYS A 390 -21.76 31.49 21.93
C LYS A 390 -22.65 30.26 21.70
N PRO A 391 -23.46 29.85 22.67
CA PRO A 391 -24.29 28.62 22.62
C PRO A 391 -25.23 28.56 21.41
N GLY A 392 -25.76 29.70 20.97
CA GLY A 392 -26.64 29.80 19.80
C GLY A 392 -25.99 29.40 18.47
N ALA A 393 -24.67 29.35 18.40
CA ALA A 393 -23.95 28.84 17.22
C ALA A 393 -24.21 27.33 16.99
N LEU A 394 -24.66 26.59 17.98
CA LEU A 394 -25.01 25.17 17.88
C LEU A 394 -26.16 24.93 16.86
N ARG A 395 -27.01 25.88 16.62
CA ARG A 395 -28.16 25.77 15.68
C ARG A 395 -27.77 25.99 14.23
N ASN A 396 -26.91 26.98 13.97
CA ASN A 396 -26.64 27.46 12.62
C ASN A 396 -25.17 27.38 12.22
N GLY A 397 -24.29 26.94 13.13
CA GLY A 397 -22.85 26.83 12.84
C GLY A 397 -22.56 25.67 11.88
N ALA A 398 -21.81 25.93 10.80
CA ALA A 398 -21.45 24.91 9.82
C ALA A 398 -20.82 23.64 10.44
N PRO A 399 -19.98 23.72 11.49
CA PRO A 399 -19.42 22.53 12.12
C PRO A 399 -20.45 21.57 12.74
N PHE A 400 -21.67 22.05 13.05
CA PHE A 400 -22.67 21.31 13.81
C PHE A 400 -23.86 20.83 12.99
N GLN A 401 -23.92 21.15 11.69
CA GLN A 401 -25.05 20.81 10.82
C GLN A 401 -25.22 19.28 10.66
N ASP A 402 -24.11 18.56 10.46
CA ASP A 402 -24.08 17.11 10.27
C ASP A 402 -23.42 16.40 11.47
N TRP A 403 -23.58 16.97 12.69
CA TRP A 403 -22.91 16.40 13.85
C TRP A 403 -23.57 15.12 14.30
N ASP A 404 -22.87 14.01 14.12
CA ASP A 404 -23.26 12.71 14.65
C ASP A 404 -22.94 12.64 16.16
N LEU A 405 -23.95 12.93 16.96
CA LEU A 405 -23.85 12.86 18.41
C LEU A 405 -24.13 11.44 18.91
N PRO A 406 -23.44 10.99 19.97
CA PRO A 406 -23.78 9.74 20.63
C PRO A 406 -25.27 9.70 21.02
N PRO A 407 -25.91 8.52 20.97
CA PRO A 407 -27.35 8.37 21.13
C PRO A 407 -27.92 8.97 22.42
N ALA A 408 -27.15 8.95 23.52
CA ALA A 408 -27.56 9.52 24.77
C ALA A 408 -27.57 11.07 24.72
N LEU A 409 -26.54 11.68 24.18
CA LEU A 409 -26.47 13.14 23.97
C LEU A 409 -27.53 13.61 23.00
N HIS A 410 -27.82 12.83 21.94
CA HIS A 410 -28.91 13.15 21.03
C HIS A 410 -30.28 13.12 21.71
N ARG A 411 -30.53 12.16 22.62
CA ARG A 411 -31.76 12.09 23.42
C ARG A 411 -31.84 13.25 24.40
N LEU A 412 -30.74 13.60 25.07
CA LEU A 412 -30.67 14.75 25.96
C LEU A 412 -31.05 16.04 25.22
N ARG A 413 -30.44 16.31 24.08
CA ARG A 413 -30.72 17.51 23.25
C ARG A 413 -32.21 17.62 22.92
N ARG A 414 -32.85 16.52 22.51
CA ARG A 414 -34.28 16.49 22.24
C ARG A 414 -35.16 16.77 23.49
N ARG A 415 -34.76 16.28 24.66
CA ARG A 415 -35.48 16.53 25.90
C ARG A 415 -35.30 17.95 26.44
N LEU A 416 -34.14 18.55 26.27
CA LEU A 416 -33.89 19.96 26.62
C LEU A 416 -34.70 20.93 25.77
N GLY A 417 -35.11 20.50 24.55
CA GLY A 417 -35.90 21.30 23.64
C GLY A 417 -35.02 22.25 22.78
N THR A 418 -35.66 23.34 22.32
CA THR A 418 -35.07 24.35 21.46
C THR A 418 -35.06 25.71 22.11
N GLY A 419 -34.12 26.57 21.81
CA GLY A 419 -33.99 27.93 22.31
C GLY A 419 -32.67 28.18 23.02
N ASP A 420 -32.42 29.44 23.34
CA ASP A 420 -31.11 29.87 23.86
C ASP A 420 -30.76 29.23 25.20
N GLU A 421 -31.77 29.02 26.07
CA GLU A 421 -31.55 28.37 27.36
C GLU A 421 -31.28 26.88 27.21
N ALA A 422 -31.98 26.20 26.32
CA ALA A 422 -31.76 24.79 26.02
C ALA A 422 -30.36 24.59 25.43
N ASP A 423 -29.92 25.48 24.51
CA ASP A 423 -28.58 25.44 23.95
C ASP A 423 -27.51 25.68 25.02
N ARG A 424 -27.69 26.64 25.94
CA ARG A 424 -26.75 26.89 27.06
C ARG A 424 -26.59 25.65 27.94
N ARG A 425 -27.69 25.03 28.33
CA ARG A 425 -27.71 23.83 29.17
C ARG A 425 -27.02 22.68 28.46
N PHE A 426 -27.33 22.47 27.19
CA PHE A 426 -26.69 21.40 26.39
C PHE A 426 -25.18 21.65 26.21
N VAL A 427 -24.77 22.87 25.89
CA VAL A 427 -23.35 23.24 25.75
C VAL A 427 -22.59 23.06 27.07
N ARG A 428 -23.22 23.29 28.21
CA ARG A 428 -22.61 23.05 29.52
C ARG A 428 -22.27 21.59 29.73
N VAL A 429 -23.15 20.67 29.33
CA VAL A 429 -22.88 19.23 29.35
C VAL A 429 -21.79 18.83 28.34
N LEU A 430 -21.86 19.37 27.12
CA LEU A 430 -20.82 19.12 26.09
C LEU A 430 -19.44 19.60 26.54
N SER A 431 -19.35 20.75 27.23
CA SER A 431 -18.09 21.29 27.73
C SER A 431 -17.42 20.38 28.75
N ALA A 432 -18.17 19.56 29.47
CA ALA A 432 -17.62 18.56 30.39
C ALA A 432 -16.82 17.48 29.65
N VAL A 433 -17.07 17.25 28.35
CA VAL A 433 -16.31 16.31 27.53
C VAL A 433 -14.83 16.70 27.42
N LEU A 434 -14.52 18.00 27.44
CA LEU A 434 -13.14 18.49 27.41
C LEU A 434 -12.33 18.09 28.65
N THR A 435 -13.00 17.87 29.77
CA THR A 435 -12.37 17.53 31.05
C THR A 435 -12.47 16.04 31.38
N ASP A 436 -13.63 15.45 31.16
CA ASP A 436 -13.95 14.08 31.59
C ASP A 436 -13.82 13.05 30.45
N GLY A 437 -13.79 13.52 29.21
CA GLY A 437 -13.91 12.66 28.04
C GLY A 437 -15.35 12.31 27.66
N LEU A 438 -15.54 11.80 26.45
CA LEU A 438 -16.88 11.54 25.89
C LEU A 438 -17.60 10.40 26.60
N GLU A 439 -16.92 9.30 26.88
CA GLU A 439 -17.51 8.08 27.47
C GLU A 439 -18.09 8.31 28.87
N PRO A 440 -17.38 8.94 29.84
CA PRO A 440 -17.93 9.28 31.14
C PRO A 440 -19.13 10.21 31.07
N VAL A 441 -19.07 11.24 30.19
CA VAL A 441 -20.19 12.20 30.02
C VAL A 441 -21.40 11.48 29.44
N GLU A 442 -21.23 10.64 28.41
CA GLU A 442 -22.34 9.86 27.86
C GLU A 442 -22.96 8.90 28.89
N ALA A 443 -22.14 8.28 29.74
CA ALA A 443 -22.62 7.41 30.83
C ALA A 443 -23.39 8.19 31.86
N ALA A 444 -22.96 9.39 32.26
CA ALA A 444 -23.68 10.27 33.17
C ALA A 444 -25.02 10.75 32.58
N VAL A 445 -25.03 11.08 31.29
CA VAL A 445 -26.25 11.43 30.56
C VAL A 445 -27.25 10.26 30.54
N ARG A 446 -26.76 9.03 30.27
CA ARG A 446 -27.63 7.82 30.33
C ARG A 446 -28.25 7.60 31.70
N GLU A 447 -27.48 7.78 32.77
CA GLU A 447 -27.94 7.66 34.16
C GLU A 447 -29.01 8.72 34.49
N ALA A 448 -28.76 9.98 34.15
CA ALA A 448 -29.73 11.06 34.36
C ALA A 448 -31.02 10.86 33.55
N LEU A 449 -30.91 10.40 32.29
CA LEU A 449 -32.11 10.11 31.49
C LEU A 449 -32.89 8.90 31.99
N ALA A 450 -32.24 7.90 32.59
CA ALA A 450 -32.87 6.74 33.21
C ALA A 450 -33.67 7.13 34.49
N SER A 451 -33.18 8.11 35.25
CA SER A 451 -33.92 8.67 36.40
C SER A 451 -35.09 9.57 35.99
N GLY A 452 -35.33 9.73 34.67
CA GLY A 452 -36.43 10.56 34.15
C GLY A 452 -36.09 12.05 34.00
N THR A 453 -34.92 12.49 34.47
CA THR A 453 -34.58 13.92 34.58
C THR A 453 -33.58 14.32 33.48
N ALA A 454 -33.93 15.30 32.66
CA ALA A 454 -33.05 15.93 31.68
C ALA A 454 -32.49 17.25 32.25
N SER A 455 -31.61 17.15 33.25
CA SER A 455 -30.98 18.32 33.87
C SER A 455 -29.47 18.28 33.67
N ASP A 456 -28.91 19.39 33.18
CA ASP A 456 -27.47 19.59 33.07
C ASP A 456 -26.78 19.58 34.45
N GLU A 457 -27.42 20.14 35.48
CA GLU A 457 -26.91 20.14 36.85
C GLU A 457 -26.78 18.73 37.41
N LEU A 458 -27.82 17.88 37.21
CA LEU A 458 -27.76 16.48 37.63
C LEU A 458 -26.63 15.73 36.95
N ILE A 459 -26.46 15.93 35.63
CA ILE A 459 -25.39 15.28 34.86
C ILE A 459 -24.02 15.71 35.39
N LEU A 460 -23.81 17.00 35.64
CA LEU A 460 -22.53 17.51 36.16
C LEU A 460 -22.27 17.02 37.59
N ASN A 461 -23.32 16.88 38.43
CA ASN A 461 -23.20 16.28 39.76
C ASN A 461 -22.84 14.80 39.71
N ILE A 462 -23.41 14.03 38.78
CA ILE A 462 -23.01 12.62 38.54
C ILE A 462 -21.56 12.54 38.17
N LEU A 463 -21.07 13.42 37.26
CA LEU A 463 -19.67 13.49 36.86
C LEU A 463 -18.74 13.87 38.01
N SER A 464 -19.16 14.86 38.84
CA SER A 464 -18.37 15.27 40.02
C SER A 464 -18.22 14.10 41.02
N ARG A 465 -19.30 13.39 41.30
CA ARG A 465 -19.25 12.20 42.21
C ARG A 465 -18.35 11.09 41.64
N ARG A 466 -18.32 10.92 40.33
CA ARG A 466 -17.45 9.91 39.70
C ARG A 466 -15.95 10.31 39.71
N ARG A 467 -15.65 11.59 39.83
CA ARG A 467 -14.28 12.09 40.02
C ARG A 467 -13.78 11.94 41.43
N GLU A 468 -14.73 11.92 42.43
CA GLU A 468 -14.35 11.75 43.82
C GLU A 468 -13.70 10.37 44.02
N PRO A 469 -12.51 10.31 44.62
CA PRO A 469 -11.90 9.04 44.94
C PRO A 469 -12.86 8.28 45.87
N ALA A 470 -12.99 6.97 45.67
CA ALA A 470 -13.78 6.12 46.55
C ALA A 470 -13.40 6.44 48.02
N THR A 471 -14.42 6.77 48.84
CA THR A 471 -14.21 7.01 50.26
C THR A 471 -13.35 5.88 50.80
N PRO A 472 -12.20 6.16 51.42
CA PRO A 472 -11.38 5.10 51.97
C PRO A 472 -12.22 4.26 52.90
N HIS A 473 -12.25 2.96 52.69
CA HIS A 473 -12.93 2.04 53.59
C HIS A 473 -12.44 2.35 55.02
N SER A 474 -13.36 2.53 55.94
CA SER A 474 -13.03 2.69 57.33
C SER A 474 -12.13 1.52 57.76
N ILE A 475 -10.89 1.83 58.10
CA ILE A 475 -9.98 0.82 58.59
C ILE A 475 -10.52 0.41 59.97
N VAL A 476 -11.11 -0.78 60.05
CA VAL A 476 -11.45 -1.39 61.34
C VAL A 476 -10.13 -1.76 61.98
N THR A 477 -9.67 -0.89 62.89
CA THR A 477 -8.48 -1.17 63.71
C THR A 477 -8.81 -2.31 64.66
N SER A 478 -7.96 -3.35 64.71
CA SER A 478 -8.12 -4.40 65.72
C SER A 478 -8.09 -3.77 67.13
N GLU A 479 -8.84 -4.35 68.08
CA GLU A 479 -8.95 -3.83 69.46
C GLU A 479 -7.57 -3.57 70.09
N ASP A 480 -6.55 -4.37 69.79
CA ASP A 480 -5.18 -4.21 70.24
C ASP A 480 -4.45 -2.94 69.73
N ARG A 481 -5.02 -2.26 68.74
CA ARG A 481 -4.47 -1.00 68.16
C ARG A 481 -5.35 0.21 68.47
N MET A 482 -6.44 0.03 69.19
CA MET A 482 -7.23 1.15 69.69
C MET A 482 -6.48 1.89 70.77
N LEU A 483 -6.56 3.21 70.77
CA LEU A 483 -6.03 4.04 71.82
C LEU A 483 -6.69 3.63 73.14
N GLN A 484 -5.92 3.06 74.07
CA GLN A 484 -6.38 2.63 75.40
C GLN A 484 -6.83 3.81 76.27
N HIS A 485 -6.43 5.01 75.89
CA HIS A 485 -6.84 6.26 76.55
C HIS A 485 -7.25 7.29 75.50
N PRO A 486 -8.35 8.04 75.70
CA PRO A 486 -8.68 9.13 74.80
C PRO A 486 -7.54 10.16 74.80
N PRO A 487 -7.14 10.67 73.59
CA PRO A 487 -6.15 11.71 73.49
C PRO A 487 -6.66 12.98 74.19
N LEU A 488 -6.07 13.31 75.33
CA LEU A 488 -6.28 14.59 75.98
C LEU A 488 -5.53 15.67 75.21
N ALA A 489 -6.27 16.62 74.64
CA ALA A 489 -5.67 17.79 74.01
C ALA A 489 -5.03 18.66 75.09
N ASP A 490 -3.70 18.63 75.19
CA ASP A 490 -2.98 19.54 76.04
C ASP A 490 -2.78 20.89 75.30
N CYS A 491 -3.78 21.76 75.49
CA CYS A 491 -3.79 23.10 74.88
C CYS A 491 -2.68 23.98 75.48
N ALA A 492 -2.18 23.69 76.69
CA ALA A 492 -1.12 24.44 77.34
C ALA A 492 0.23 24.33 76.58
N ARG A 493 0.40 23.26 75.83
CA ARG A 493 1.56 23.08 74.95
C ARG A 493 1.65 24.16 73.83
N TYR A 494 0.53 24.70 73.40
CA TYR A 494 0.47 25.76 72.41
C TYR A 494 0.63 27.15 73.02
N ASP A 495 0.43 27.35 74.30
CA ASP A 495 0.67 28.59 75.00
C ASP A 495 2.18 28.87 75.16
N LEU A 496 2.98 27.85 75.12
CA LEU A 496 4.48 27.98 75.07
C LEU A 496 4.98 28.58 73.73
N LEU A 497 4.24 28.42 72.67
CA LEU A 497 4.54 29.01 71.35
C LEU A 497 4.22 30.50 71.28
N ARG A 498 3.25 30.97 72.07
CA ARG A 498 2.88 32.41 72.20
C ARG A 498 3.88 33.22 73.01
N GLY A 499 4.73 32.55 73.80
CA GLY A 499 5.75 33.22 74.63
C GLY A 499 7.05 33.51 73.90
N TYR A 500 7.22 33.03 72.68
CA TYR A 500 8.45 33.25 71.89
C TYR A 500 8.41 34.53 71.03
N ASP A 501 7.26 35.13 70.81
CA ASP A 501 7.11 36.36 70.02
C ASP A 501 7.17 37.67 70.85
N ALA A 502 7.42 37.60 72.16
CA ALA A 502 7.47 38.77 73.03
C ALA A 502 8.89 39.23 73.43
N ALA A 503 9.94 38.63 72.79
CA ALA A 503 11.34 38.99 73.08
C ALA A 503 12.18 39.04 71.81
N ALA A 504 11.87 39.93 70.85
CA ALA A 504 12.73 40.41 69.79
C ALA A 504 12.37 41.84 69.39
#